data_b2e2b5b687c86cf4ed87d1c4465464d1
#
_entry.id   b2e2b5b687c86cf4ed87d1c4465464d1
#
_cell.length_a   1.000
_cell.length_b   1.000
_cell.length_c   1.000
_cell.angle_alpha   90.00
_cell.angle_beta   90.00
_cell.angle_gamma   90.00
#
_symmetry.space_group_name_H-M   'P 1'
#
loop_
_entity.id
_entity.type
_entity.pdbx_description
1 polymer ?
#
loop_
_entity_poly.entity_id
_entity_poly.type
_entity_poly.pdbx_seq_one_letter_code
_entity_poly.pdbx_strand_id
1 'polypeptide(L)'
;MISGSEGASGSTENLTKKFESIINEIQNIKSITEDKIKTIEINVSKLKIQESLNPAGKSPALVNEYLYMEVKDRCDREKNIVIVDISEKNDNNYNSGRIYDNEEVFKLLKATCENCLKPINCIRLGKFIMNKHQPIKIFFVNSEITKYLLRNEAKLPEIIQIYADQSSIQKRYLQSIKEKLNMRIANGEIDLTIKYIKGRPTIVTNNINKKTSN
;
A
#
# COMPACT_ATOMS: atom_id res chain seq x y z
N MET A 1 -29.21 -17.97 -76.67
CA MET A 1 -28.43 -18.81 -75.76
C MET A 1 -27.30 -17.93 -75.22
N ILE A 2 -27.39 -17.50 -74.00
CA ILE A 2 -26.33 -16.73 -73.35
C ILE A 2 -25.99 -17.49 -72.06
N SER A 3 -24.91 -18.19 -72.08
CA SER A 3 -24.29 -18.80 -70.86
C SER A 3 -23.04 -18.04 -70.51
N GLY A 4 -22.95 -17.53 -69.31
CA GLY A 4 -21.68 -16.96 -68.85
C GLY A 4 -21.83 -15.91 -67.79
N SER A 5 -22.04 -16.29 -66.50
CA SER A 5 -21.77 -15.39 -65.35
C SER A 5 -21.61 -16.13 -64.02
N GLU A 6 -20.90 -17.22 -63.97
CA GLU A 6 -20.63 -17.96 -62.71
C GLU A 6 -19.20 -17.86 -62.18
N GLY A 7 -18.34 -17.03 -62.78
CA GLY A 7 -16.90 -17.00 -62.39
C GLY A 7 -16.50 -15.95 -61.37
N ALA A 8 -17.32 -14.93 -61.05
CA ALA A 8 -16.90 -13.76 -60.25
C ALA A 8 -17.16 -13.89 -58.74
N SER A 9 -18.09 -14.76 -58.30
CA SER A 9 -18.51 -14.88 -56.89
C SER A 9 -17.43 -15.56 -56.01
N GLY A 10 -16.74 -16.56 -56.51
CA GLY A 10 -15.75 -17.32 -55.70
C GLY A 10 -14.46 -16.58 -55.39
N SER A 11 -14.10 -15.58 -56.22
CA SER A 11 -12.86 -14.79 -56.00
C SER A 11 -13.01 -13.76 -54.88
N THR A 12 -14.18 -13.13 -54.77
CA THR A 12 -14.45 -12.14 -53.70
C THR A 12 -14.60 -12.80 -52.35
N GLU A 13 -15.21 -13.94 -52.24
CA GLU A 13 -15.36 -14.72 -51.03
C GLU A 13 -14.00 -15.19 -50.45
N ASN A 14 -13.09 -15.58 -51.32
CA ASN A 14 -11.73 -15.97 -50.94
C ASN A 14 -10.88 -14.78 -50.44
N LEU A 15 -11.04 -13.61 -51.01
CA LEU A 15 -10.45 -12.37 -50.55
C LEU A 15 -10.98 -11.95 -49.19
N THR A 16 -12.28 -12.01 -48.96
CA THR A 16 -12.90 -11.67 -47.66
C THR A 16 -12.36 -12.55 -46.53
N LYS A 17 -12.28 -13.86 -46.73
CA LYS A 17 -11.70 -14.81 -45.76
C LYS A 17 -10.24 -14.50 -45.45
N LYS A 18 -9.44 -14.10 -46.45
CA LYS A 18 -8.05 -13.69 -46.22
C LYS A 18 -7.94 -12.40 -45.40
N PHE A 19 -8.83 -11.42 -45.67
CA PHE A 19 -8.85 -10.19 -44.87
C PHE A 19 -9.25 -10.45 -43.41
N GLU A 20 -10.25 -11.29 -43.16
CA GLU A 20 -10.63 -11.70 -41.80
C GLU A 20 -9.49 -12.40 -41.07
N SER A 21 -8.75 -13.29 -41.73
CA SER A 21 -7.57 -13.94 -41.16
C SER A 21 -6.48 -12.93 -40.79
N ILE A 22 -6.20 -11.98 -41.66
CA ILE A 22 -5.19 -10.92 -41.39
C ILE A 22 -5.65 -10.03 -40.22
N ILE A 23 -6.92 -9.66 -40.14
CA ILE A 23 -7.46 -8.87 -39.02
C ILE A 23 -7.26 -9.61 -37.69
N ASN A 24 -7.58 -10.92 -37.68
CA ASN A 24 -7.41 -11.74 -36.48
C ASN A 24 -5.92 -11.84 -36.05
N GLU A 25 -5.01 -11.99 -37.03
CA GLU A 25 -3.57 -11.99 -36.76
C GLU A 25 -3.09 -10.65 -36.20
N ILE A 26 -3.55 -9.53 -36.75
CA ILE A 26 -3.21 -8.19 -36.25
C ILE A 26 -3.72 -8.00 -34.81
N GLN A 27 -4.93 -8.44 -34.49
CA GLN A 27 -5.48 -8.37 -33.14
C GLN A 27 -4.68 -9.23 -32.16
N ASN A 28 -4.24 -10.43 -32.57
CA ASN A 28 -3.40 -11.30 -31.76
C ASN A 28 -2.01 -10.67 -31.50
N ILE A 29 -1.37 -10.14 -32.54
CA ILE A 29 -0.08 -9.42 -32.41
C ILE A 29 -0.23 -8.21 -31.48
N LYS A 30 -1.31 -7.46 -31.59
CA LYS A 30 -1.59 -6.30 -30.71
C LYS A 30 -1.69 -6.74 -29.26
N SER A 31 -2.45 -7.78 -28.94
CA SER A 31 -2.58 -8.33 -27.59
C SER A 31 -1.24 -8.78 -27.02
N ILE A 32 -0.48 -9.57 -27.79
CA ILE A 32 0.86 -10.04 -27.37
C ILE A 32 1.82 -8.87 -27.12
N THR A 33 1.71 -7.82 -27.93
CA THR A 33 2.59 -6.63 -27.80
C THR A 33 2.23 -5.83 -26.55
N GLU A 34 0.95 -5.64 -26.26
CA GLU A 34 0.46 -4.98 -25.04
C GLU A 34 0.93 -5.71 -23.78
N ASP A 35 0.85 -7.04 -23.76
CA ASP A 35 1.33 -7.84 -22.62
C ASP A 35 2.85 -7.76 -22.44
N LYS A 36 3.61 -7.74 -23.54
CA LYS A 36 5.07 -7.53 -23.49
C LYS A 36 5.42 -6.14 -22.97
N ILE A 37 4.71 -5.09 -23.39
CA ILE A 37 4.90 -3.72 -22.90
C ILE A 37 4.65 -3.66 -21.39
N LYS A 38 3.52 -4.21 -20.90
CA LYS A 38 3.25 -4.29 -19.45
C LYS A 38 4.35 -5.02 -18.68
N THR A 39 4.86 -6.12 -19.23
CA THR A 39 5.94 -6.88 -18.61
C THR A 39 7.23 -6.06 -18.55
N ILE A 40 7.55 -5.30 -19.59
CA ILE A 40 8.72 -4.40 -19.64
C ILE A 40 8.56 -3.27 -18.63
N GLU A 41 7.39 -2.63 -18.53
CA GLU A 41 7.10 -1.57 -17.56
C GLU A 41 7.27 -2.06 -16.11
N ILE A 42 6.79 -3.26 -15.80
CA ILE A 42 6.98 -3.90 -14.50
C ILE A 42 8.48 -4.14 -14.23
N ASN A 43 9.23 -4.63 -15.20
CA ASN A 43 10.65 -4.90 -15.05
C ASN A 43 11.48 -3.61 -14.93
N VAL A 44 11.16 -2.58 -15.69
CA VAL A 44 11.78 -1.24 -15.57
C VAL A 44 11.49 -0.64 -14.19
N SER A 45 10.27 -0.79 -13.69
CA SER A 45 9.90 -0.33 -12.34
C SER A 45 10.67 -1.09 -11.27
N LYS A 46 10.84 -2.42 -11.42
CA LYS A 46 11.68 -3.24 -10.54
C LYS A 46 13.14 -2.83 -10.57
N LEU A 47 13.71 -2.58 -11.74
CA LEU A 47 15.09 -2.12 -11.90
C LEU A 47 15.31 -0.74 -11.26
N LYS A 48 14.38 0.22 -11.45
CA LYS A 48 14.45 1.52 -10.79
C LYS A 48 14.40 1.40 -9.27
N ILE A 49 13.60 0.47 -8.73
CA ILE A 49 13.55 0.19 -7.29
C ILE A 49 14.87 -0.45 -6.84
N GLN A 50 15.42 -1.38 -7.62
CA GLN A 50 16.67 -2.05 -7.30
C GLN A 50 17.87 -1.10 -7.38
N GLU A 51 17.88 -0.19 -8.35
CA GLU A 51 18.88 0.89 -8.48
C GLU A 51 18.80 1.89 -7.31
N SER A 52 17.60 2.20 -6.84
CA SER A 52 17.39 3.04 -5.66
C SER A 52 17.74 2.34 -4.34
N LEU A 53 17.78 1.00 -4.32
CA LEU A 53 18.13 0.17 -3.16
C LEU A 53 19.56 -0.34 -3.18
N ASN A 54 20.23 -0.32 -4.35
CA ASN A 54 21.60 -0.75 -4.50
C ASN A 54 22.51 0.48 -4.69
N PRO A 55 23.23 0.91 -3.67
CA PRO A 55 24.14 2.05 -3.75
C PRO A 55 25.46 1.70 -4.45
N ALA A 56 25.51 0.66 -5.30
CA ALA A 56 26.70 0.14 -5.97
C ALA A 56 27.45 1.13 -6.90
N GLY A 57 27.14 2.41 -6.84
CA GLY A 57 27.89 3.48 -7.49
C GLY A 57 28.09 4.70 -6.60
N LYS A 58 27.60 4.66 -5.35
CA LYS A 58 27.77 5.77 -4.40
C LYS A 58 28.99 5.54 -3.53
N SER A 59 29.74 6.60 -3.23
CA SER A 59 30.85 6.49 -2.30
C SER A 59 30.38 5.91 -0.94
N PRO A 60 31.20 5.14 -0.23
CA PRO A 60 30.85 4.57 1.07
C PRO A 60 30.34 5.63 2.06
N ALA A 61 30.85 6.86 1.99
CA ALA A 61 30.40 7.98 2.83
C ALA A 61 28.93 8.35 2.57
N LEU A 62 28.50 8.44 1.30
CA LEU A 62 27.11 8.74 0.95
C LEU A 62 26.14 7.63 1.36
N VAL A 63 26.59 6.36 1.29
CA VAL A 63 25.78 5.22 1.75
C VAL A 63 25.56 5.29 3.25
N ASN A 64 26.63 5.60 4.01
CA ASN A 64 26.54 5.72 5.47
C ASN A 64 25.66 6.88 5.89
N GLU A 65 25.74 8.02 5.22
CA GLU A 65 24.86 9.17 5.49
C GLU A 65 23.39 8.83 5.22
N TYR A 66 23.10 8.18 4.09
CA TYR A 66 21.74 7.75 3.76
C TYR A 66 21.17 6.77 4.81
N LEU A 67 21.96 5.80 5.24
CA LEU A 67 21.56 4.87 6.30
C LEU A 67 21.33 5.60 7.63
N TYR A 68 22.19 6.53 7.99
CA TYR A 68 22.03 7.34 9.19
C TYR A 68 20.73 8.15 9.15
N MET A 69 20.44 8.83 8.04
CA MET A 69 19.22 9.61 7.86
C MET A 69 17.96 8.73 7.94
N GLU A 70 18.00 7.54 7.35
CA GLU A 70 16.87 6.59 7.44
C GLU A 70 16.68 6.08 8.88
N VAL A 71 17.75 5.75 9.59
CA VAL A 71 17.66 5.33 10.99
C VAL A 71 17.08 6.46 11.85
N LYS A 72 17.55 7.68 11.66
CA LYS A 72 17.05 8.87 12.37
C LYS A 72 15.56 9.10 12.07
N ASP A 73 15.15 9.08 10.78
CA ASP A 73 13.73 9.23 10.38
C ASP A 73 12.85 8.15 11.04
N ARG A 74 13.32 6.90 11.11
CA ARG A 74 12.60 5.82 11.82
C ARG A 74 12.46 6.09 13.31
N CYS A 75 13.53 6.49 13.98
CA CYS A 75 13.49 6.81 15.41
C CYS A 75 12.53 7.97 15.72
N ASP A 76 12.48 8.98 14.87
CA ASP A 76 11.58 10.12 15.03
C ASP A 76 10.12 9.70 14.78
N ARG A 77 9.88 8.85 13.77
CA ARG A 77 8.54 8.34 13.42
C ARG A 77 8.03 7.28 14.40
N GLU A 78 8.89 6.53 15.06
CA GLU A 78 8.50 5.50 16.04
C GLU A 78 7.71 6.08 17.22
N LYS A 79 7.83 7.37 17.47
CA LYS A 79 7.10 8.12 18.50
C LYS A 79 5.72 8.62 18.01
N ASN A 80 5.36 8.34 16.77
CA ASN A 80 4.15 8.87 16.17
C ASN A 80 3.19 7.74 15.75
N ILE A 81 1.90 8.04 15.80
CA ILE A 81 0.86 7.22 15.17
C ILE A 81 0.03 8.07 14.22
N VAL A 82 -0.64 7.41 13.31
CA VAL A 82 -1.66 8.02 12.44
C VAL A 82 -2.99 7.37 12.76
N ILE A 83 -3.98 8.17 13.11
CA ILE A 83 -5.36 7.72 13.35
C ILE A 83 -6.23 8.19 12.19
N VAL A 84 -7.12 7.33 11.71
CA VAL A 84 -8.10 7.65 10.66
C VAL A 84 -9.52 7.58 11.21
N ASP A 85 -10.45 8.20 10.49
CA ASP A 85 -11.88 8.23 10.75
C ASP A 85 -12.32 8.95 12.04
N ILE A 86 -11.48 9.86 12.55
CA ILE A 86 -11.92 10.84 13.56
C ILE A 86 -12.67 11.98 12.85
N SER A 87 -13.88 12.26 13.32
CA SER A 87 -14.72 13.34 12.78
C SER A 87 -13.97 14.69 12.80
N GLU A 88 -14.22 15.48 11.79
CA GLU A 88 -13.62 16.80 11.63
C GLU A 88 -14.66 17.87 11.94
N LYS A 89 -14.31 18.84 12.79
CA LYS A 89 -15.17 19.99 13.02
C LYS A 89 -15.06 20.91 11.81
N ASN A 90 -16.18 21.09 11.12
CA ASN A 90 -16.26 22.06 10.03
C ASN A 90 -16.32 23.47 10.60
N ASP A 91 -15.18 24.04 10.93
CA ASP A 91 -15.06 25.38 11.47
C ASP A 91 -14.07 26.18 10.60
N ASN A 92 -14.46 27.39 10.20
CA ASN A 92 -13.62 28.28 9.41
C ASN A 92 -12.39 28.78 10.22
N ASN A 93 -12.34 28.51 11.53
CA ASN A 93 -11.23 28.88 12.38
C ASN A 93 -10.30 27.71 12.60
N TYR A 94 -9.09 27.76 12.02
CA TYR A 94 -8.04 26.75 12.16
C TYR A 94 -7.73 26.39 13.63
N ASN A 95 -7.70 27.39 14.52
CA ASN A 95 -7.39 27.16 15.93
C ASN A 95 -8.49 26.37 16.64
N SER A 96 -9.76 26.63 16.34
CA SER A 96 -10.87 25.87 16.97
C SER A 96 -10.92 24.43 16.46
N GLY A 97 -10.63 24.18 15.20
CA GLY A 97 -10.48 22.83 14.64
C GLY A 97 -9.36 22.06 15.34
N ARG A 98 -8.20 22.68 15.55
CA ARG A 98 -7.07 22.06 16.24
C ARG A 98 -7.37 21.76 17.71
N ILE A 99 -8.07 22.62 18.42
CA ILE A 99 -8.48 22.38 19.80
C ILE A 99 -9.43 21.17 19.85
N TYR A 100 -10.42 21.16 18.99
CA TYR A 100 -11.36 20.03 18.86
C TYR A 100 -10.62 18.70 18.59
N ASP A 101 -9.70 18.66 17.63
CA ASP A 101 -8.91 17.48 17.30
C ASP A 101 -8.10 16.98 18.51
N ASN A 102 -7.47 17.87 19.25
CA ASN A 102 -6.72 17.51 20.45
C ASN A 102 -7.63 16.92 21.55
N GLU A 103 -8.84 17.45 21.73
CA GLU A 103 -9.80 16.95 22.70
C GLU A 103 -10.33 15.58 22.32
N GLU A 104 -10.73 15.37 21.06
CA GLU A 104 -11.24 14.10 20.58
C GLU A 104 -10.16 13.00 20.62
N VAL A 105 -8.96 13.31 20.16
CA VAL A 105 -7.81 12.40 20.28
C VAL A 105 -7.54 12.05 21.74
N PHE A 106 -7.57 13.01 22.64
CA PHE A 106 -7.29 12.77 24.06
C PHE A 106 -8.36 11.90 24.73
N LYS A 107 -9.65 12.12 24.42
CA LYS A 107 -10.75 11.25 24.86
C LYS A 107 -10.57 9.81 24.40
N LEU A 108 -10.23 9.64 23.11
CA LEU A 108 -9.99 8.34 22.51
C LEU A 108 -8.82 7.61 23.17
N LEU A 109 -7.71 8.32 23.39
CA LEU A 109 -6.53 7.75 24.02
C LEU A 109 -6.78 7.34 25.46
N LYS A 110 -7.53 8.13 26.23
CA LYS A 110 -7.92 7.79 27.61
C LYS A 110 -8.80 6.54 27.68
N ALA A 111 -9.70 6.36 26.72
CA ALA A 111 -10.54 5.17 26.66
C ALA A 111 -9.71 3.88 26.42
N THR A 112 -8.59 4.01 25.70
CA THR A 112 -7.70 2.87 25.40
C THR A 112 -6.63 2.64 26.47
N CYS A 113 -6.18 3.71 27.10
CA CYS A 113 -5.07 3.71 28.06
C CYS A 113 -5.32 4.78 29.14
N GLU A 114 -5.76 4.36 30.30
CA GLU A 114 -6.11 5.23 31.43
C GLU A 114 -4.97 6.17 31.86
N ASN A 115 -3.74 5.65 31.81
CA ASN A 115 -2.51 6.36 32.20
C ASN A 115 -1.71 6.88 31.00
N CYS A 116 -2.34 7.03 29.84
CA CYS A 116 -1.64 7.57 28.66
C CYS A 116 -1.20 9.02 28.89
N LEU A 117 0.06 9.26 28.60
CA LEU A 117 0.58 10.62 28.58
C LEU A 117 -0.12 11.43 27.47
N LYS A 118 -0.35 12.70 27.76
CA LYS A 118 -0.92 13.61 26.78
C LYS A 118 -0.02 13.71 25.54
N PRO A 119 -0.57 13.69 24.33
CA PRO A 119 0.22 13.93 23.12
C PRO A 119 0.91 15.29 23.17
N ILE A 120 2.11 15.38 22.55
CA ILE A 120 2.81 16.66 22.39
C ILE A 120 2.06 17.52 21.38
N ASN A 121 1.58 16.90 20.29
CA ASN A 121 0.93 17.59 19.19
C ASN A 121 0.05 16.64 18.38
N CYS A 122 -0.98 17.19 17.73
CA CYS A 122 -1.84 16.51 16.77
C CYS A 122 -1.95 17.37 15.51
N ILE A 123 -1.79 16.73 14.33
CA ILE A 123 -1.86 17.44 13.04
C ILE A 123 -2.66 16.60 12.06
N ARG A 124 -3.67 17.21 11.42
CA ARG A 124 -4.38 16.60 10.28
C ARG A 124 -3.46 16.54 9.06
N LEU A 125 -3.53 15.41 8.36
CA LEU A 125 -2.71 15.13 7.19
C LEU A 125 -3.53 15.30 5.91
N GLY A 126 -3.02 16.15 4.99
CA GLY A 126 -3.64 16.37 3.69
C GLY A 126 -4.51 17.63 3.63
N LYS A 127 -5.18 17.80 2.49
CA LYS A 127 -6.10 18.91 2.27
C LYS A 127 -7.50 18.52 2.72
N PHE A 128 -8.27 19.48 3.22
CA PHE A 128 -9.68 19.29 3.51
C PHE A 128 -10.44 18.82 2.26
N ILE A 129 -11.22 17.77 2.41
CA ILE A 129 -12.10 17.23 1.37
C ILE A 129 -13.45 17.01 2.02
N MET A 130 -14.47 17.62 1.45
CA MET A 130 -15.85 17.50 1.93
C MET A 130 -16.27 16.01 2.02
N ASN A 131 -16.90 15.62 3.11
CA ASN A 131 -17.34 14.25 3.39
C ASN A 131 -16.22 13.20 3.54
N LYS A 132 -14.97 13.64 3.77
CA LYS A 132 -13.85 12.75 4.06
C LYS A 132 -13.03 13.30 5.22
N HIS A 133 -12.94 12.51 6.30
CA HIS A 133 -12.11 12.87 7.43
C HIS A 133 -10.62 12.65 7.10
N GLN A 134 -9.81 13.70 7.30
CA GLN A 134 -8.36 13.56 7.13
C GLN A 134 -7.76 12.78 8.28
N PRO A 135 -6.76 11.94 8.02
CA PRO A 135 -6.00 11.27 9.07
C PRO A 135 -5.34 12.28 10.01
N ILE A 136 -5.28 11.95 11.30
CA ILE A 136 -4.55 12.74 12.30
C ILE A 136 -3.25 12.04 12.63
N LYS A 137 -2.13 12.76 12.48
CA LYS A 137 -0.84 12.35 13.00
C LYS A 137 -0.67 12.87 14.41
N ILE A 138 -0.33 11.97 15.33
CA ILE A 138 -0.18 12.24 16.75
C ILE A 138 1.28 12.01 17.15
N PHE A 139 1.84 12.94 17.90
CA PHE A 139 3.22 12.94 18.35
C PHE A 139 3.28 12.69 19.85
N PHE A 140 4.11 11.72 20.26
CA PHE A 140 4.36 11.41 21.67
C PHE A 140 5.82 11.69 22.06
N VAL A 141 6.08 11.78 23.36
CA VAL A 141 7.42 11.96 23.92
C VAL A 141 8.30 10.74 23.63
N ASN A 142 7.72 9.54 23.74
CA ASN A 142 8.44 8.29 23.59
C ASN A 142 7.65 7.27 22.75
N SER A 143 8.35 6.23 22.27
CA SER A 143 7.76 5.19 21.42
C SER A 143 6.98 4.11 22.20
N GLU A 144 7.08 4.06 23.53
CA GLU A 144 6.42 3.02 24.32
C GLU A 144 4.90 3.19 24.31
N ILE A 145 4.43 4.45 24.38
CA ILE A 145 3.00 4.77 24.25
C ILE A 145 2.48 4.34 22.88
N THR A 146 3.21 4.65 21.83
CA THR A 146 2.88 4.29 20.45
C THR A 146 2.77 2.77 20.30
N LYS A 147 3.74 2.02 20.80
CA LYS A 147 3.76 0.55 20.80
C LYS A 147 2.59 -0.02 21.61
N TYR A 148 2.28 0.57 22.75
CA TYR A 148 1.16 0.16 23.58
C TYR A 148 -0.18 0.34 22.84
N LEU A 149 -0.40 1.51 22.24
CA LEU A 149 -1.64 1.81 21.49
C LEU A 149 -1.82 0.87 20.30
N LEU A 150 -0.77 0.66 19.51
CA LEU A 150 -0.79 -0.26 18.37
C LEU A 150 -1.08 -1.72 18.76
N ARG A 151 -0.63 -2.15 19.94
CA ARG A 151 -0.93 -3.50 20.46
C ARG A 151 -2.35 -3.65 21.00
N ASN A 152 -2.95 -2.54 21.42
CA ASN A 152 -4.28 -2.48 22.02
C ASN A 152 -5.32 -1.85 21.08
N GLU A 153 -5.07 -1.88 19.76
CA GLU A 153 -5.97 -1.35 18.74
C GLU A 153 -7.41 -1.90 18.87
N ALA A 154 -7.55 -3.17 19.26
CA ALA A 154 -8.85 -3.80 19.48
C ALA A 154 -9.72 -3.16 20.61
N LYS A 155 -9.15 -2.29 21.43
CA LYS A 155 -9.90 -1.50 22.44
C LYS A 155 -10.48 -0.22 21.88
N LEU A 156 -10.10 0.16 20.67
CA LEU A 156 -10.66 1.31 19.98
C LEU A 156 -12.04 0.97 19.41
N PRO A 157 -12.91 1.97 19.19
CA PRO A 157 -14.13 1.77 18.41
C PRO A 157 -13.80 1.20 17.02
N GLU A 158 -14.61 0.27 16.52
CA GLU A 158 -14.37 -0.44 15.25
C GLU A 158 -14.15 0.47 14.03
N ILE A 159 -14.76 1.65 14.05
CA ILE A 159 -14.60 2.65 12.98
C ILE A 159 -13.22 3.31 12.99
N ILE A 160 -12.54 3.36 14.16
CA ILE A 160 -11.26 4.03 14.33
C ILE A 160 -10.12 3.06 14.04
N GLN A 161 -9.24 3.43 13.14
CA GLN A 161 -8.06 2.64 12.83
C GLN A 161 -6.80 3.43 13.17
N ILE A 162 -5.80 2.73 13.71
CA ILE A 162 -4.50 3.33 14.02
C ILE A 162 -3.38 2.65 13.23
N TYR A 163 -2.41 3.45 12.82
CA TYR A 163 -1.27 3.01 12.05
C TYR A 163 0.03 3.56 12.62
N ALA A 164 1.10 2.78 12.56
CA ALA A 164 2.44 3.29 12.80
C ALA A 164 2.80 4.32 11.72
N ASP A 165 3.45 5.42 12.13
CA ASP A 165 4.03 6.36 11.17
C ASP A 165 5.31 5.78 10.58
N GLN A 166 5.21 5.23 9.39
CA GLN A 166 6.30 4.55 8.70
C GLN A 166 7.08 5.49 7.77
N SER A 167 8.40 5.31 7.69
CA SER A 167 9.21 5.96 6.66
C SER A 167 8.82 5.50 5.25
N SER A 168 9.23 6.26 4.23
CA SER A 168 8.96 5.88 2.83
C SER A 168 9.59 4.54 2.46
N ILE A 169 10.74 4.21 3.06
CA ILE A 169 11.43 2.93 2.83
C ILE A 169 10.65 1.79 3.50
N GLN A 170 10.19 1.99 4.72
CA GLN A 170 9.35 1.00 5.41
C GLN A 170 8.05 0.72 4.65
N LYS A 171 7.38 1.76 4.14
CA LYS A 171 6.16 1.62 3.32
C LYS A 171 6.42 0.83 2.03
N ARG A 172 7.50 1.15 1.30
CA ARG A 172 7.90 0.42 0.10
C ARG A 172 8.24 -1.04 0.40
N TYR A 173 8.96 -1.28 1.50
CA TYR A 173 9.26 -2.65 1.92
C TYR A 173 7.99 -3.44 2.26
N LEU A 174 7.07 -2.87 3.04
CA LEU A 174 5.78 -3.49 3.33
C LEU A 174 5.00 -3.79 2.05
N GLN A 175 4.99 -2.88 1.09
CA GLN A 175 4.34 -3.08 -0.20
C GLN A 175 4.95 -4.27 -0.96
N SER A 176 6.28 -4.39 -1.00
CA SER A 176 6.94 -5.54 -1.63
C SER A 176 6.61 -6.88 -0.96
N ILE A 177 6.41 -6.87 0.37
CA ILE A 177 5.99 -8.07 1.12
C ILE A 177 4.53 -8.43 0.79
N LYS A 178 3.64 -7.43 0.65
CA LYS A 178 2.25 -7.66 0.23
C LYS A 178 2.17 -8.27 -1.18
N GLU A 179 2.96 -7.78 -2.11
CA GLU A 179 3.05 -8.31 -3.47
C GLU A 179 3.55 -9.77 -3.48
N LYS A 180 4.60 -10.07 -2.68
CA LYS A 180 5.08 -11.43 -2.50
C LYS A 180 4.01 -12.35 -1.89
N LEU A 181 3.26 -11.86 -0.89
CA LEU A 181 2.16 -12.61 -0.30
C LEU A 181 1.10 -12.95 -1.36
N ASN A 182 0.68 -11.96 -2.15
CA ASN A 182 -0.32 -12.17 -3.20
C ASN A 182 0.16 -13.17 -4.25
N MET A 183 1.43 -13.12 -4.66
CA MET A 183 2.00 -14.10 -5.58
C MET A 183 1.99 -15.52 -5.01
N ARG A 184 2.31 -15.70 -3.72
CA ARG A 184 2.30 -17.01 -3.06
C ARG A 184 0.88 -17.57 -2.95
N ILE A 185 -0.10 -16.71 -2.61
CA ILE A 185 -1.53 -17.09 -2.59
C ILE A 185 -1.99 -17.49 -4.00
N ALA A 186 -1.63 -16.73 -5.04
CA ALA A 186 -1.96 -17.05 -6.42
C ALA A 186 -1.34 -18.38 -6.90
N ASN A 187 -0.19 -18.79 -6.33
CA ASN A 187 0.45 -20.07 -6.57
C ASN A 187 -0.13 -21.22 -5.74
N GLY A 188 -1.24 -20.98 -5.02
CA GLY A 188 -1.97 -22.04 -4.28
C GLY A 188 -1.53 -22.22 -2.83
N GLU A 189 -0.64 -21.38 -2.29
CA GLU A 189 -0.32 -21.42 -0.87
C GLU A 189 -1.49 -20.84 -0.05
N ILE A 190 -1.92 -21.56 0.98
CA ILE A 190 -3.04 -21.19 1.84
C ILE A 190 -2.56 -20.77 3.24
N ASP A 191 -3.44 -20.10 3.98
CA ASP A 191 -3.21 -19.70 5.38
C ASP A 191 -1.99 -18.79 5.60
N LEU A 192 -1.63 -17.99 4.59
CA LEU A 192 -0.56 -17.02 4.71
C LEU A 192 -1.07 -15.69 5.25
N THR A 193 -0.28 -15.06 6.12
CA THR A 193 -0.52 -13.71 6.63
C THR A 193 0.79 -12.96 6.83
N ILE A 194 0.70 -11.63 6.96
CA ILE A 194 1.86 -10.80 7.32
C ILE A 194 1.81 -10.54 8.82
N LYS A 195 2.87 -10.92 9.54
CA LYS A 195 3.08 -10.56 10.95
C LYS A 195 4.36 -9.75 11.12
N TYR A 196 4.37 -8.85 12.09
CA TYR A 196 5.58 -8.10 12.44
C TYR A 196 6.42 -8.91 13.42
N ILE A 197 7.57 -9.41 12.96
CA ILE A 197 8.55 -10.14 13.78
C ILE A 197 9.75 -9.23 13.99
N LYS A 198 10.04 -8.89 15.24
CA LYS A 198 11.11 -7.93 15.60
C LYS A 198 11.02 -6.62 14.81
N GLY A 199 9.79 -6.10 14.62
CA GLY A 199 9.53 -4.86 13.89
C GLY A 199 9.63 -4.95 12.36
N ARG A 200 9.80 -6.15 11.79
CA ARG A 200 9.85 -6.38 10.33
C ARG A 200 8.62 -7.13 9.86
N PRO A 201 7.91 -6.66 8.82
CA PRO A 201 6.82 -7.41 8.22
C PRO A 201 7.37 -8.69 7.57
N THR A 202 6.82 -9.82 7.95
CA THR A 202 7.25 -11.14 7.50
C THR A 202 6.03 -11.98 7.14
N ILE A 203 6.08 -12.69 6.02
CA ILE A 203 5.02 -13.63 5.63
C ILE A 203 5.17 -14.87 6.51
N VAL A 204 4.11 -15.24 7.20
CA VAL A 204 4.04 -16.43 8.05
C VAL A 204 2.81 -17.25 7.71
N THR A 205 2.87 -18.55 7.95
CA THR A 205 1.69 -19.41 7.89
C THR A 205 0.87 -19.23 9.17
N ASN A 206 -0.42 -18.99 9.05
CA ASN A 206 -1.34 -19.09 10.18
C ASN A 206 -1.49 -20.57 10.53
N ASN A 207 -0.63 -21.09 11.40
CA ASN A 207 -0.91 -22.36 12.04
C ASN A 207 -2.15 -22.16 12.94
N ILE A 208 -3.34 -22.31 12.37
CA ILE A 208 -4.51 -22.58 13.18
C ILE A 208 -4.20 -23.94 13.81
N ASN A 209 -3.85 -23.91 15.10
CA ASN A 209 -3.61 -25.10 15.89
C ASN A 209 -4.75 -26.07 15.59
N LYS A 210 -4.49 -27.11 14.80
CA LYS A 210 -5.21 -28.38 14.92
C LYS A 210 -4.85 -28.92 16.30
N LYS A 211 -5.55 -28.45 17.34
CA LYS A 211 -5.74 -29.28 18.53
C LYS A 211 -6.51 -30.47 18.03
N THR A 212 -5.79 -31.49 17.62
CA THR A 212 -6.31 -32.86 17.60
C THR A 212 -6.76 -33.17 19.02
N SER A 213 -8.06 -33.14 19.21
CA SER A 213 -8.71 -33.79 20.32
C SER A 213 -8.35 -35.29 20.22
N ASN A 214 -7.50 -35.75 21.10
CA ASN A 214 -7.44 -37.14 21.50
C ASN A 214 -8.46 -37.38 22.59
#